data_462943397ced939886cfd6198f474665
#
_entry.id   462943397ced939886cfd6198f474665
#
_cell.length_a   1.000
_cell.length_b   1.000
_cell.length_c   1.000
_cell.angle_alpha   90.00
_cell.angle_beta   90.00
_cell.angle_gamma   90.00
#
_symmetry.space_group_name_H-M   'P 1'
#
loop_
_entity.id
_entity.type
_entity.pdbx_description
1 polymer ?
#
loop_
_entity_poly.entity_id
_entity_poly.type
_entity_poly.pdbx_seq_one_letter_code
_entity_poly.pdbx_strand_id
1 'polypeptide(L)' 'MDAYKQTIRELKNAHYFLKRHGSNHDIYFNAEKGRSIPLKRHDFDEDDLRYIKKEIMNGDRK' A
#
# COMPACT_ATOMS: atom_id res chain seq x y z
N MET A 1 15.59 -8.74 -1.62
CA MET A 1 14.98 -7.43 -1.36
C MET A 1 13.80 -7.60 -0.43
N ASP A 2 13.62 -6.64 0.45
CA ASP A 2 12.57 -6.68 1.47
C ASP A 2 11.21 -6.41 0.83
N ALA A 3 10.26 -7.32 0.99
CA ALA A 3 8.93 -7.17 0.41
C ALA A 3 8.22 -5.92 0.93
N TYR A 4 8.44 -5.58 2.19
CA TYR A 4 7.83 -4.40 2.79
C TYR A 4 8.35 -3.12 2.12
N LYS A 5 9.66 -3.01 1.96
CA LYS A 5 10.26 -1.83 1.33
C LYS A 5 9.83 -1.71 -0.12
N GLN A 6 9.75 -2.84 -0.82
CA GLN A 6 9.31 -2.83 -2.20
C GLN A 6 7.86 -2.37 -2.31
N THR A 7 7.03 -2.80 -1.36
CA THR A 7 5.63 -2.41 -1.35
C THR A 7 5.48 -0.90 -1.16
N ILE A 8 6.28 -0.32 -0.25
CA ILE A 8 6.25 1.13 -0.05
C ILE A 8 6.62 1.85 -1.33
N ARG A 9 7.62 1.33 -2.06
CA ARG A 9 8.00 1.92 -3.34
C ARG A 9 6.87 1.87 -4.34
N GLU A 10 6.17 0.72 -4.40
CA GLU A 10 5.04 0.57 -5.32
C GLU A 10 3.92 1.55 -4.98
N LEU A 11 3.66 1.72 -3.69
CA LEU A 11 2.63 2.66 -3.26
C LEU A 11 2.98 4.10 -3.65
N LYS A 12 4.23 4.50 -3.43
CA LYS A 12 4.67 5.84 -3.79
C LYS A 12 4.62 6.07 -5.30
N ASN A 13 5.02 5.05 -6.07
CA ASN A 13 4.95 5.17 -7.53
C ASN A 13 3.51 5.31 -8.02
N ALA A 14 2.56 4.78 -7.26
CA ALA A 14 1.15 4.89 -7.60
C ALA A 14 0.49 6.11 -6.95
N HIS A 15 1.29 7.02 -6.39
CA HIS A 15 0.83 8.29 -5.79
C HIS A 15 0.07 8.09 -4.49
N TYR A 16 0.41 7.04 -3.75
CA TYR A 16 -0.11 6.85 -2.40
C TYR A 16 0.91 7.39 -1.41
N PHE A 17 0.41 8.03 -0.38
CA PHE A 17 1.24 8.62 0.67
C PHE A 17 0.78 8.18 2.03
N LEU A 18 1.72 8.11 2.97
CA LEU A 18 1.38 7.77 4.35
C LEU A 18 0.46 8.83 4.93
N LYS A 19 -0.76 8.44 5.27
CA LYS A 19 -1.74 9.35 5.83
C LYS A 19 -1.68 9.36 7.34
N ARG A 20 -1.55 8.18 7.95
CA ARG A 20 -1.44 8.09 9.39
C ARG A 20 -0.94 6.71 9.80
N HIS A 21 -0.45 6.62 11.03
CA HIS A 21 -0.05 5.36 11.63
C HIS A 21 -1.21 4.81 12.46
N GLY A 22 -1.64 3.57 12.15
CA GLY A 22 -2.57 2.86 13.01
C GLY A 22 -1.80 1.99 14.00
N SER A 23 -2.50 1.27 14.84
CA SER A 23 -1.85 0.42 15.83
C SER A 23 -1.11 -0.76 15.18
N ASN A 24 -1.71 -1.38 14.18
CA ASN A 24 -1.09 -2.52 13.47
C ASN A 24 -0.87 -2.25 12.00
N HIS A 25 -1.47 -1.21 11.47
CA HIS A 25 -1.41 -0.88 10.05
C HIS A 25 -1.13 0.59 9.86
N ASP A 26 -0.37 0.90 8.82
CA ASP A 26 -0.22 2.26 8.35
C ASP A 26 -1.22 2.48 7.22
N ILE A 27 -1.85 3.65 7.20
CA ILE A 27 -2.83 3.95 6.17
C ILE A 27 -2.19 4.80 5.09
N TYR A 28 -2.17 4.28 3.87
CA TYR A 28 -1.69 4.99 2.70
C TYR A 28 -2.88 5.48 1.89
N PHE A 29 -2.80 6.70 1.42
CA PHE A 29 -3.93 7.37 0.79
C PHE A 29 -3.53 7.96 -0.55
N ASN A 30 -4.41 7.83 -1.54
CA ASN A 30 -4.26 8.46 -2.85
C ASN A 30 -5.38 9.48 -2.99
N ALA A 31 -5.00 10.78 -2.98
CA ALA A 31 -5.99 11.85 -3.02
C ALA A 31 -6.70 11.92 -4.37
N GLU A 32 -6.01 11.58 -5.44
CA GLU A 32 -6.61 11.62 -6.77
C GLU A 32 -7.74 10.62 -6.94
N LYS A 33 -7.58 9.46 -6.32
CA LYS A 33 -8.54 8.38 -6.45
C LYS A 33 -9.49 8.29 -5.25
N GLY A 34 -9.17 8.99 -4.19
CA GLY A 34 -9.96 8.92 -2.96
C GLY A 34 -9.92 7.56 -2.32
N ARG A 35 -8.81 6.84 -2.46
CA ARG A 35 -8.67 5.48 -1.95
C ARG A 35 -7.64 5.40 -0.84
N SER A 36 -7.89 4.51 0.11
CA SER A 36 -6.95 4.21 1.17
C SER A 36 -6.59 2.74 1.12
N ILE A 37 -5.33 2.43 1.42
CA ILE A 37 -4.87 1.05 1.50
C ILE A 37 -4.18 0.88 2.85
N PRO A 38 -4.67 -0.04 3.70
CA PRO A 38 -3.97 -0.33 4.96
C PRO A 38 -2.77 -1.22 4.69
N LEU A 39 -1.61 -0.82 5.22
CA LEU A 39 -0.37 -1.55 5.03
C LEU A 39 0.05 -2.16 6.36
N LYS A 40 0.09 -3.47 6.41
CA LYS A 40 0.49 -4.22 7.58
C LYS A 40 1.96 -3.97 7.90
N ARG A 41 2.30 -3.77 9.17
CA ARG A 41 3.68 -3.49 9.58
C ARG A 41 4.47 -4.70 9.99
N HIS A 42 3.80 -5.78 10.38
CA HIS A 42 4.47 -6.98 10.90
C HIS A 42 4.16 -8.18 10.03
N ASP A 43 5.12 -9.10 9.97
CA ASP A 43 4.96 -10.36 9.24
C ASP A 43 4.59 -10.13 7.78
N PHE A 44 5.25 -9.14 7.18
CA PHE A 44 4.97 -8.76 5.79
C PHE A 44 5.83 -9.61 4.86
N ASP A 45 5.18 -10.36 3.97
CA ASP A 45 5.88 -11.23 3.03
C ASP A 45 5.44 -10.95 1.59
N GLU A 46 5.86 -11.81 0.68
CA GLU A 46 5.58 -11.60 -0.74
C GLU A 46 4.11 -11.74 -1.08
N ASP A 47 3.38 -12.53 -0.32
CA ASP A 47 1.93 -12.63 -0.54
C ASP A 47 1.26 -11.30 -0.23
N ASP A 48 1.73 -10.63 0.82
CA ASP A 48 1.20 -9.31 1.17
C ASP A 48 1.57 -8.28 0.09
N LEU A 49 2.79 -8.35 -0.42
CA LEU A 49 3.21 -7.47 -1.52
C LEU A 49 2.29 -7.68 -2.72
N ARG A 50 2.01 -8.91 -3.06
CA ARG A 50 1.16 -9.23 -4.20
C ARG A 50 -0.26 -8.69 -4.00
N TYR A 51 -0.76 -8.83 -2.78
CA TYR A 51 -2.07 -8.32 -2.44
C TYR A 51 -2.15 -6.80 -2.60
N ILE A 52 -1.14 -6.09 -2.10
CA ILE A 52 -1.11 -4.64 -2.19
C ILE A 52 -1.00 -4.18 -3.64
N LYS A 53 -0.17 -4.86 -4.43
CA LYS A 53 -0.06 -4.52 -5.86
C LYS A 53 -1.40 -4.68 -6.56
N LYS A 54 -2.14 -5.72 -6.21
CA LYS A 54 -3.45 -5.94 -6.78
C LYS A 54 -4.43 -4.84 -6.39
N GLU A 55 -4.36 -4.39 -5.14
CA GLU A 55 -5.20 -3.29 -4.68
C GLU A 55 -4.90 -2.00 -5.42
N ILE A 56 -3.63 -1.74 -5.66
CA ILE A 56 -3.23 -0.57 -6.43
C ILE A 56 -3.80 -0.64 -7.84
N MET A 57 -3.69 -1.80 -8.47
CA MET A 57 -4.21 -1.99 -9.83
C MET A 57 -5.72 -1.85 -9.87
N ASN A 58 -6.41 -2.37 -8.88
CA ASN A 58 -7.87 -2.24 -8.83
C ASN A 58 -8.30 -0.79 -8.70
N GLY A 59 -7.51 0.02 -8.02
CA GLY A 59 -7.79 1.43 -7.88
C GLY A 59 -7.66 2.19 -9.18
N ASP A 60 -6.89 1.66 -10.13
CA ASP A 60 -6.69 2.30 -11.44
C ASP A 60 -7.77 1.93 -12.43
N ARG A 61 -8.55 0.90 -12.15
CA ARG A 61 -9.60 0.45 -13.05
C ARG A 61 -10.87 1.24 -12.80
N LYS A 62 -11.48 1.64 -13.85
CA LYS A 62 -12.76 2.31 -13.81
C LYS A 62 -13.89 1.35 -14.11
#